data_8f468acbb9955769968ed50da638ed6c
#
_entry.id   8f468acbb9955769968ed50da638ed6c
#
_cell.length_a   1.000
_cell.length_b   1.000
_cell.length_c   1.000
_cell.angle_alpha   90.00
_cell.angle_beta   90.00
_cell.angle_gamma   90.00
#
_symmetry.space_group_name_H-M   'P 1'
#
loop_
_entity.id
_entity.type
_entity.pdbx_description
1 polymer ?
#
loop_
_entity_poly.entity_id
_entity_poly.type
_entity_poly.pdbx_seq_one_letter_code
_entity_poly.pdbx_strand_id
1 'polypeptide(L)'
;RPDILLFINGMPLVLIELKSPSREDTDASEGYTQIRNYMHEIPSMFYYNQICVMSDQLTSKAGTITSDETRFMEWKTVDGSYENTEYAQFDTFFEGMFQKKRLLDILKNFVLFSNDGTKQIKILAGYHQYFAVNKAILSTKKATETDGKGGVFWHTQGSGKSLSMVFYAHLLQTALNSPTIVVLTDRNDLDDQLYLQFAKCSDFLRQKPVHAESREHLRSLLAGRKANGIIFTTMQKFAESFECLSDRRNIVVMADEAHRG
;
A
#
# COMPACT_ATOMS: atom_id res chain seq x y z
N ARG A 1 20.83 3.37 23.09
CA ARG A 1 20.72 1.95 22.68
C ARG A 1 19.22 1.66 22.50
N PRO A 2 18.77 1.18 21.32
CA PRO A 2 17.38 0.81 21.09
C PRO A 2 16.99 -0.37 21.99
N ASP A 3 15.72 -0.46 22.35
CA ASP A 3 15.22 -1.50 23.22
C ASP A 3 15.17 -2.86 22.49
N ILE A 4 14.62 -2.90 21.27
CA ILE A 4 14.53 -4.13 20.48
C ILE A 4 14.92 -3.87 19.02
N LEU A 5 15.73 -4.76 18.48
CA LEU A 5 16.05 -4.84 17.05
C LEU A 5 15.66 -6.24 16.54
N LEU A 6 14.85 -6.29 15.49
CA LEU A 6 14.53 -7.56 14.82
C LEU A 6 15.42 -7.72 13.58
N PHE A 7 16.13 -8.84 13.55
CA PHE A 7 17.02 -9.19 12.46
C PHE A 7 16.41 -10.30 11.58
N ILE A 8 16.52 -10.14 10.27
CA ILE A 8 16.22 -11.19 9.30
C ILE A 8 17.47 -11.36 8.43
N ASN A 9 18.02 -12.56 8.41
CA ASN A 9 19.28 -12.87 7.68
C ASN A 9 20.44 -11.91 8.02
N GLY A 10 20.55 -11.52 9.29
CA GLY A 10 21.60 -10.61 9.76
C GLY A 10 21.36 -9.11 9.50
N MET A 11 20.29 -8.74 8.84
CA MET A 11 19.91 -7.35 8.58
C MET A 11 18.95 -6.84 9.66
N PRO A 12 19.19 -5.68 10.32
CA PRO A 12 18.27 -5.06 11.28
C PRO A 12 17.13 -4.39 10.54
N LEU A 13 16.01 -5.10 10.38
CA LEU A 13 14.87 -4.62 9.58
C LEU A 13 13.84 -3.84 10.38
N VAL A 14 13.71 -4.14 11.68
CA VAL A 14 12.73 -3.47 12.54
C VAL A 14 13.41 -2.94 13.79
N LEU A 15 13.12 -1.69 14.13
CA LEU A 15 13.51 -1.07 15.39
C LEU A 15 12.25 -0.81 16.21
N ILE A 16 12.26 -1.20 17.49
CA ILE A 16 11.17 -0.95 18.43
C ILE A 16 11.74 -0.18 19.61
N GLU A 17 11.14 0.95 19.91
CA GLU A 17 11.41 1.77 21.09
C GLU A 17 10.22 1.70 22.02
N LEU A 18 10.48 1.34 23.26
CA LEU A 18 9.48 1.16 24.31
C LEU A 18 9.61 2.27 25.35
N LYS A 19 8.50 2.79 25.81
CA LYS A 19 8.45 3.76 26.91
C LYS A 19 7.62 3.19 28.06
N SER A 20 7.98 3.57 29.27
CA SER A 20 7.27 3.13 30.48
C SER A 20 5.97 3.91 30.65
N PRO A 21 4.81 3.28 30.78
CA PRO A 21 3.54 3.96 31.01
C PRO A 21 3.42 4.58 32.41
N SER A 22 4.37 4.30 33.30
CA SER A 22 4.32 4.75 34.70
C SER A 22 4.91 6.15 34.94
N ARG A 23 5.37 6.84 33.90
CA ARG A 23 5.84 8.23 33.98
C ARG A 23 4.70 9.15 33.55
N GLU A 24 4.29 10.08 34.40
CA GLU A 24 3.18 11.01 34.16
C GLU A 24 3.32 11.87 32.89
N ASP A 25 4.54 12.07 32.36
CA ASP A 25 4.84 12.91 31.18
C ASP A 25 5.39 12.10 29.98
N THR A 26 5.30 10.76 29.97
CA THR A 26 5.89 9.94 28.90
C THR A 26 4.78 9.43 28.00
N ASP A 27 4.82 9.79 26.74
CA ASP A 27 3.95 9.24 25.71
C ASP A 27 4.75 8.58 24.56
N ALA A 28 4.07 7.99 23.60
CA ALA A 28 4.69 7.38 22.44
C ALA A 28 5.53 8.37 21.61
N SER A 29 5.28 9.69 21.71
CA SER A 29 6.01 10.75 21.02
C SER A 29 7.47 10.85 21.46
N GLU A 30 7.78 10.53 22.73
CA GLU A 30 9.17 10.38 23.15
C GLU A 30 9.88 9.26 22.44
N GLY A 31 9.18 8.14 22.16
CA GLY A 31 9.70 7.05 21.36
C GLY A 31 10.07 7.50 19.95
N TYR A 32 9.22 8.32 19.32
CA TYR A 32 9.52 8.91 18.01
C TYR A 32 10.78 9.79 18.07
N THR A 33 10.87 10.69 19.05
CA THR A 33 12.04 11.57 19.24
C THR A 33 13.31 10.74 19.44
N GLN A 34 13.25 9.67 20.22
CA GLN A 34 14.38 8.77 20.44
C GLN A 34 14.82 8.05 19.17
N ILE A 35 13.87 7.57 18.35
CA ILE A 35 14.17 6.97 17.03
C ILE A 35 14.90 8.00 16.14
N ARG A 36 14.46 9.25 16.11
CA ARG A 36 15.12 10.32 15.34
C ARG A 36 16.54 10.58 15.84
N ASN A 37 16.77 10.58 17.14
CA ASN A 37 18.12 10.70 17.73
C ASN A 37 19.03 9.54 17.29
N TYR A 38 18.54 8.30 17.33
CA TYR A 38 19.31 7.15 16.83
C TYR A 38 19.67 7.25 15.35
N MET A 39 18.76 7.77 14.52
CA MET A 39 19.04 7.99 13.10
C MET A 39 20.18 8.99 12.89
N HIS A 40 20.34 9.96 13.78
CA HIS A 40 21.42 10.94 13.74
C HIS A 40 22.74 10.36 14.31
N GLU A 41 22.65 9.67 15.45
CA GLU A 41 23.82 9.18 16.18
C GLU A 41 24.41 7.89 15.58
N ILE A 42 23.56 7.00 15.06
CA ILE A 42 23.95 5.67 14.56
C ILE A 42 23.25 5.40 13.21
N PRO A 43 23.54 6.19 12.16
CA PRO A 43 22.83 6.07 10.88
C PRO A 43 22.98 4.69 10.22
N SER A 44 24.09 3.99 10.47
CA SER A 44 24.33 2.66 9.90
C SER A 44 23.30 1.61 10.34
N MET A 45 22.69 1.78 11.51
CA MET A 45 21.63 0.89 12.02
C MET A 45 20.36 0.95 11.15
N PHE A 46 20.16 2.03 10.40
CA PHE A 46 18.98 2.27 9.59
C PHE A 46 19.15 1.97 8.10
N TYR A 47 20.33 1.55 7.65
CA TYR A 47 20.56 1.27 6.22
C TYR A 47 19.61 0.20 5.66
N TYR A 48 19.25 -0.79 6.45
CA TYR A 48 18.33 -1.84 6.07
C TYR A 48 16.95 -1.72 6.74
N ASN A 49 16.77 -0.72 7.61
CA ASN A 49 15.54 -0.58 8.38
C ASN A 49 14.32 -0.41 7.46
N GLN A 50 13.27 -1.17 7.74
CA GLN A 50 12.00 -1.13 7.04
C GLN A 50 10.88 -0.54 7.89
N ILE A 51 10.89 -0.82 9.19
CA ILE A 51 9.83 -0.45 10.11
C ILE A 51 10.45 0.09 11.40
N CYS A 52 9.93 1.22 11.87
CA CYS A 52 10.17 1.76 13.20
C CYS A 52 8.87 1.68 13.99
N VAL A 53 8.95 1.23 15.24
CA VAL A 53 7.82 1.14 16.17
C VAL A 53 8.12 1.97 17.40
N MET A 54 7.13 2.70 17.85
CA MET A 54 7.10 3.37 19.15
C MET A 54 5.92 2.87 19.97
N SER A 55 6.14 2.58 21.25
CA SER A 55 5.10 2.06 22.13
C SER A 55 5.32 2.50 23.57
N ASP A 56 4.23 2.85 24.26
CA ASP A 56 4.18 3.13 25.70
C ASP A 56 3.26 2.15 26.43
N GLN A 57 2.94 1.00 25.84
CA GLN A 57 1.99 -0.01 26.29
C GLN A 57 0.51 0.35 26.05
N LEU A 58 0.13 1.60 26.13
CA LEU A 58 -1.24 2.08 25.85
C LEU A 58 -1.40 2.36 24.37
N THR A 59 -0.38 2.96 23.77
CA THR A 59 -0.34 3.33 22.36
C THR A 59 0.84 2.63 21.69
N SER A 60 0.58 1.92 20.60
CA SER A 60 1.62 1.29 19.78
C SER A 60 1.42 1.69 18.32
N LYS A 61 2.46 2.28 17.72
CA LYS A 61 2.41 2.80 16.34
C LYS A 61 3.64 2.39 15.55
N ALA A 62 3.44 2.12 14.27
CA ALA A 62 4.51 1.80 13.31
C ALA A 62 4.58 2.83 12.19
N GLY A 63 5.79 3.10 11.76
CA GLY A 63 6.10 3.98 10.64
C GLY A 63 7.42 3.59 9.99
N THR A 64 7.99 4.50 9.20
CA THR A 64 9.27 4.31 8.52
C THR A 64 10.26 5.41 8.91
N ILE A 65 11.50 5.25 8.51
CA ILE A 65 12.55 6.27 8.73
C ILE A 65 12.24 7.62 8.09
N THR A 66 11.35 7.67 7.11
CA THR A 66 10.95 8.92 6.43
C THR A 66 9.60 9.45 6.90
N SER A 67 8.90 8.71 7.77
CA SER A 67 7.62 9.14 8.34
C SER A 67 7.82 10.28 9.34
N ASP A 68 7.00 11.32 9.26
CA ASP A 68 6.78 12.21 10.40
C ASP A 68 5.92 11.46 11.45
N GLU A 69 5.82 11.99 12.64
CA GLU A 69 5.13 11.35 13.75
C GLU A 69 3.65 11.08 13.45
N THR A 70 2.98 11.97 12.73
CA THR A 70 1.56 11.85 12.38
C THR A 70 1.28 10.69 11.43
N ARG A 71 2.32 10.19 10.76
CA ARG A 71 2.25 9.03 9.85
C ARG A 71 2.62 7.71 10.51
N PHE A 72 2.94 7.72 11.79
CA PHE A 72 3.01 6.50 12.57
C PHE A 72 1.59 6.03 12.90
N MET A 73 1.24 4.83 12.45
CA MET A 73 -0.11 4.30 12.51
C MET A 73 -0.21 3.13 13.47
N GLU A 74 -1.33 3.07 14.17
CA GLU A 74 -1.73 1.93 14.98
C GLU A 74 -2.10 0.73 14.10
N TRP A 75 -2.06 -0.47 14.70
CA TRP A 75 -2.56 -1.69 14.08
C TRP A 75 -3.70 -2.24 14.94
N LYS A 76 -4.94 -2.11 14.47
CA LYS A 76 -6.16 -2.23 15.31
C LYS A 76 -6.88 -3.57 15.17
N THR A 77 -6.30 -4.59 14.55
CA THR A 77 -6.94 -5.89 14.39
C THR A 77 -5.90 -6.99 14.20
N VAL A 78 -6.17 -8.15 14.76
CA VAL A 78 -5.32 -9.33 14.62
C VAL A 78 -5.52 -10.03 13.27
N ASP A 79 -6.76 -10.10 12.78
CA ASP A 79 -7.13 -10.92 11.62
C ASP A 79 -7.84 -10.14 10.48
N GLY A 80 -8.06 -8.84 10.67
CA GLY A 80 -8.78 -7.98 9.72
C GLY A 80 -10.29 -7.99 9.91
N SER A 81 -10.81 -8.59 10.98
CA SER A 81 -12.16 -8.38 11.44
C SER A 81 -12.28 -7.01 12.12
N TYR A 82 -13.52 -6.50 12.22
CA TYR A 82 -13.76 -5.27 12.98
C TYR A 82 -13.70 -5.60 14.47
N GLU A 83 -12.65 -5.15 15.12
CA GLU A 83 -12.57 -5.14 16.57
C GLU A 83 -13.02 -3.77 17.08
N ASN A 84 -14.00 -3.76 17.98
CA ASN A 84 -14.50 -2.53 18.60
C ASN A 84 -13.54 -2.09 19.71
N THR A 85 -12.31 -1.76 19.31
CA THR A 85 -11.28 -1.26 20.22
C THR A 85 -11.11 0.24 19.99
N GLU A 86 -11.51 1.05 20.97
CA GLU A 86 -11.21 2.49 20.97
C GLU A 86 -9.70 2.74 20.96
N TYR A 87 -8.92 1.80 21.47
CA TYR A 87 -7.46 1.86 21.56
C TYR A 87 -6.84 0.60 20.94
N ALA A 88 -5.77 0.78 20.17
CA ALA A 88 -4.94 -0.34 19.74
C ALA A 88 -4.18 -0.85 20.95
N GLN A 89 -4.67 -1.91 21.56
CA GLN A 89 -4.00 -2.58 22.65
C GLN A 89 -2.64 -3.12 22.20
N PHE A 90 -1.65 -3.10 23.06
CA PHE A 90 -0.31 -3.62 22.83
C PHE A 90 -0.32 -5.01 22.16
N ASP A 91 -1.10 -5.93 22.73
CA ASP A 91 -1.21 -7.29 22.22
C ASP A 91 -1.76 -7.33 20.78
N THR A 92 -2.87 -6.61 20.54
CA THR A 92 -3.46 -6.51 19.18
C THR A 92 -2.48 -5.95 18.16
N PHE A 93 -1.69 -4.96 18.53
CA PHE A 93 -0.68 -4.40 17.64
C PHE A 93 0.40 -5.43 17.28
N PHE A 94 0.98 -6.09 18.30
CA PHE A 94 2.07 -7.03 18.06
C PHE A 94 1.60 -8.35 17.46
N GLU A 95 0.51 -8.92 17.92
CA GLU A 95 -0.09 -10.13 17.32
C GLU A 95 -0.59 -9.85 15.91
N GLY A 96 -1.18 -8.67 15.70
CA GLY A 96 -1.68 -8.24 14.40
C GLY A 96 -0.59 -8.01 13.38
N MET A 97 0.45 -7.25 13.70
CA MET A 97 1.48 -6.85 12.73
C MET A 97 2.66 -7.82 12.69
N PHE A 98 3.09 -8.37 13.83
CA PHE A 98 4.34 -9.12 13.97
C PHE A 98 4.19 -10.64 13.94
N GLN A 99 3.00 -11.15 13.62
CA GLN A 99 2.85 -12.56 13.27
C GLN A 99 3.81 -12.87 12.09
N LYS A 100 4.69 -13.88 12.25
CA LYS A 100 5.85 -14.12 11.37
C LYS A 100 5.54 -14.09 9.87
N LYS A 101 4.47 -14.78 9.43
CA LYS A 101 4.08 -14.82 8.01
C LYS A 101 3.61 -13.44 7.53
N ARG A 102 2.86 -12.74 8.38
CA ARG A 102 2.35 -11.40 8.06
C ARG A 102 3.46 -10.38 8.02
N LEU A 103 4.37 -10.38 8.98
CA LEU A 103 5.53 -9.48 8.97
C LEU A 103 6.36 -9.67 7.69
N LEU A 104 6.63 -10.91 7.28
CA LEU A 104 7.34 -11.17 6.04
C LEU A 104 6.59 -10.70 4.80
N ASP A 105 5.27 -10.85 4.79
CA ASP A 105 4.41 -10.34 3.71
C ASP A 105 4.40 -8.81 3.68
N ILE A 106 4.29 -8.15 4.84
CA ILE A 106 4.37 -6.69 4.96
C ILE A 106 5.72 -6.19 4.42
N LEU A 107 6.82 -6.76 4.88
CA LEU A 107 8.16 -6.36 4.46
C LEU A 107 8.39 -6.55 2.95
N LYS A 108 7.79 -7.57 2.36
CA LYS A 108 7.94 -7.89 0.94
C LYS A 108 7.01 -7.06 0.04
N ASN A 109 5.77 -6.84 0.45
CA ASN A 109 4.69 -6.42 -0.43
C ASN A 109 4.00 -5.12 -0.01
N PHE A 110 4.22 -4.64 1.22
CA PHE A 110 3.49 -3.51 1.81
C PHE A 110 4.40 -2.41 2.38
N VAL A 111 5.67 -2.43 2.01
CA VAL A 111 6.61 -1.33 2.18
C VAL A 111 7.08 -0.90 0.79
N LEU A 112 6.91 0.36 0.45
CA LEU A 112 7.31 0.89 -0.84
C LEU A 112 8.11 2.19 -0.72
N PHE A 113 8.82 2.53 -1.78
CA PHE A 113 9.41 3.84 -1.98
C PHE A 113 8.59 4.63 -2.99
N SER A 114 8.20 5.84 -2.60
CA SER A 114 7.58 6.84 -3.47
C SER A 114 8.63 7.90 -3.81
N ASN A 115 8.85 8.16 -5.09
CA ASN A 115 9.86 9.08 -5.58
C ASN A 115 9.22 10.14 -6.47
N ASP A 116 9.32 11.41 -6.10
CA ASP A 116 8.82 12.53 -6.90
C ASP A 116 9.91 13.22 -7.75
N GLY A 117 11.10 12.63 -7.82
CA GLY A 117 12.27 13.17 -8.52
C GLY A 117 13.15 14.05 -7.62
N THR A 118 12.64 14.57 -6.51
CA THR A 118 13.39 15.42 -5.56
C THR A 118 13.58 14.75 -4.23
N LYS A 119 12.58 13.99 -3.79
CA LYS A 119 12.54 13.31 -2.49
C LYS A 119 12.03 11.88 -2.63
N GLN A 120 12.74 10.96 -1.99
CA GLN A 120 12.30 9.59 -1.84
C GLN A 120 11.73 9.36 -0.45
N ILE A 121 10.50 8.86 -0.38
CA ILE A 121 9.77 8.60 0.85
C ILE A 121 9.50 7.10 0.93
N LYS A 122 9.85 6.47 2.04
CA LYS A 122 9.47 5.10 2.36
C LYS A 122 8.09 5.11 3.01
N ILE A 123 7.18 4.30 2.50
CA ILE A 123 5.79 4.23 2.96
C ILE A 123 5.50 2.81 3.42
N LEU A 124 4.94 2.69 4.62
CA LEU A 124 4.39 1.46 5.19
C LEU A 124 2.88 1.49 5.05
N ALA A 125 2.27 0.40 4.58
CA ALA A 125 0.82 0.28 4.53
C ALA A 125 0.21 0.22 5.93
N GLY A 126 -0.93 0.88 6.12
CA GLY A 126 -1.75 0.72 7.31
C GLY A 126 -2.46 -0.64 7.34
N TYR A 127 -2.89 -1.09 8.53
CA TYR A 127 -3.59 -2.37 8.70
C TYR A 127 -4.81 -2.49 7.78
N HIS A 128 -5.59 -1.43 7.65
CA HIS A 128 -6.79 -1.40 6.80
C HIS A 128 -6.44 -1.60 5.31
N GLN A 129 -5.30 -1.04 4.84
CA GLN A 129 -4.82 -1.25 3.48
C GLN A 129 -4.34 -2.69 3.30
N TYR A 130 -3.56 -3.22 4.26
CA TYR A 130 -3.06 -4.59 4.24
C TYR A 130 -4.19 -5.61 4.09
N PHE A 131 -5.18 -5.57 4.99
CA PHE A 131 -6.27 -6.54 4.98
C PHE A 131 -7.20 -6.37 3.79
N ALA A 132 -7.55 -5.14 3.43
CA ALA A 132 -8.45 -4.88 2.31
C ALA A 132 -7.83 -5.27 0.96
N VAL A 133 -6.54 -4.98 0.75
CA VAL A 133 -5.83 -5.38 -0.48
C VAL A 133 -5.73 -6.90 -0.57
N ASN A 134 -5.39 -7.59 0.52
CA ASN A 134 -5.34 -9.06 0.51
C ASN A 134 -6.73 -9.68 0.24
N LYS A 135 -7.80 -9.15 0.82
CA LYS A 135 -9.19 -9.57 0.52
C LYS A 135 -9.53 -9.32 -0.95
N ALA A 136 -9.13 -8.17 -1.51
CA ALA A 136 -9.36 -7.85 -2.92
C ALA A 136 -8.64 -8.84 -3.86
N ILE A 137 -7.39 -9.21 -3.56
CA ILE A 137 -6.64 -10.22 -4.32
C ILE A 137 -7.36 -11.57 -4.31
N LEU A 138 -7.83 -12.03 -3.14
CA LEU A 138 -8.57 -13.29 -3.03
C LEU A 138 -9.88 -13.25 -3.83
N SER A 139 -10.63 -12.14 -3.73
CA SER A 139 -11.85 -11.94 -4.50
C SER A 139 -11.60 -11.93 -6.00
N THR A 140 -10.54 -11.25 -6.44
CA THR A 140 -10.18 -11.20 -7.86
C THR A 140 -9.76 -12.57 -8.39
N LYS A 141 -8.98 -13.34 -7.64
CA LYS A 141 -8.65 -14.73 -8.02
C LYS A 141 -9.92 -15.54 -8.23
N LYS A 142 -10.86 -15.50 -7.30
CA LYS A 142 -12.15 -16.18 -7.42
C LYS A 142 -12.94 -15.69 -8.63
N ALA A 143 -12.92 -14.39 -8.91
CA ALA A 143 -13.61 -13.79 -10.05
C ALA A 143 -13.08 -14.32 -11.40
N THR A 144 -11.79 -14.63 -11.51
CA THR A 144 -11.23 -15.23 -12.75
C THR A 144 -11.80 -16.60 -13.07
N GLU A 145 -12.33 -17.30 -12.08
CA GLU A 145 -12.92 -18.64 -12.20
C GLU A 145 -14.45 -18.59 -12.33
N THR A 146 -15.05 -17.40 -12.18
CA THR A 146 -16.51 -17.22 -12.16
C THR A 146 -16.96 -16.18 -13.20
N ASP A 147 -17.51 -15.06 -12.78
CA ASP A 147 -18.17 -14.05 -13.62
C ASP A 147 -17.27 -12.86 -13.99
N GLY A 148 -16.02 -12.86 -13.56
CA GLY A 148 -15.05 -11.77 -13.77
C GLY A 148 -15.24 -10.54 -12.86
N LYS A 149 -16.17 -10.56 -11.91
CA LYS A 149 -16.46 -9.42 -11.03
C LYS A 149 -15.67 -9.53 -9.73
N GLY A 150 -14.59 -8.78 -9.62
CA GLY A 150 -13.70 -8.77 -8.45
C GLY A 150 -14.34 -8.17 -7.18
N GLY A 151 -15.32 -7.29 -7.32
CA GLY A 151 -16.03 -6.67 -6.19
C GLY A 151 -15.77 -5.17 -6.06
N VAL A 152 -16.20 -4.60 -4.94
CA VAL A 152 -16.08 -3.19 -4.61
C VAL A 152 -15.17 -3.03 -3.40
N PHE A 153 -14.21 -2.12 -3.52
CA PHE A 153 -13.32 -1.72 -2.44
C PHE A 153 -13.75 -0.34 -1.94
N TRP A 154 -14.27 -0.29 -0.72
CA TRP A 154 -14.72 0.96 -0.13
C TRP A 154 -13.88 1.33 1.09
N HIS A 155 -13.39 2.56 1.11
CA HIS A 155 -12.68 3.15 2.24
C HIS A 155 -13.15 4.60 2.44
N THR A 156 -13.04 5.11 3.67
CA THR A 156 -13.31 6.51 3.96
C THR A 156 -12.38 7.44 3.19
N GLN A 157 -12.83 8.65 2.93
CA GLN A 157 -11.99 9.68 2.32
C GLN A 157 -10.75 9.95 3.17
N GLY A 158 -9.59 10.13 2.54
CA GLY A 158 -8.32 10.35 3.26
C GLY A 158 -7.63 9.08 3.79
N SER A 159 -8.22 7.89 3.66
CA SER A 159 -7.63 6.62 4.12
C SER A 159 -6.51 6.06 3.24
N GLY A 160 -6.10 6.77 2.19
CA GLY A 160 -5.04 6.33 1.28
C GLY A 160 -5.49 5.33 0.22
N LYS A 161 -6.70 5.46 -0.33
CA LYS A 161 -7.22 4.62 -1.43
C LYS A 161 -6.22 4.47 -2.59
N SER A 162 -5.63 5.57 -3.03
CA SER A 162 -4.64 5.56 -4.14
C SER A 162 -3.44 4.67 -3.86
N LEU A 163 -2.93 4.68 -2.63
CA LEU A 163 -1.86 3.76 -2.20
C LEU A 163 -2.34 2.31 -2.13
N SER A 164 -3.59 2.08 -1.68
CA SER A 164 -4.17 0.74 -1.70
C SER A 164 -4.27 0.19 -3.12
N MET A 165 -4.60 1.03 -4.11
CA MET A 165 -4.61 0.66 -5.54
C MET A 165 -3.21 0.32 -6.04
N VAL A 166 -2.17 1.05 -5.59
CA VAL A 166 -0.76 0.73 -5.92
C VAL A 166 -0.35 -0.63 -5.34
N PHE A 167 -0.64 -0.88 -4.05
CA PHE A 167 -0.36 -2.19 -3.42
C PHE A 167 -1.12 -3.32 -4.12
N TYR A 168 -2.37 -3.10 -4.46
CA TYR A 168 -3.19 -4.06 -5.17
C TYR A 168 -2.63 -4.34 -6.57
N ALA A 169 -2.26 -3.32 -7.33
CA ALA A 169 -1.62 -3.47 -8.64
C ALA A 169 -0.31 -4.25 -8.56
N HIS A 170 0.51 -4.01 -7.53
CA HIS A 170 1.73 -4.77 -7.28
C HIS A 170 1.45 -6.26 -7.03
N LEU A 171 0.50 -6.57 -6.15
CA LEU A 171 0.17 -7.95 -5.83
C LEU A 171 -0.49 -8.71 -6.99
N LEU A 172 -1.26 -8.03 -7.84
CA LEU A 172 -1.85 -8.62 -9.04
C LEU A 172 -0.80 -9.20 -9.99
N GLN A 173 0.40 -8.60 -10.08
CA GLN A 173 1.49 -9.09 -10.94
C GLN A 173 1.84 -10.54 -10.61
N THR A 174 1.96 -10.84 -9.32
CA THR A 174 2.28 -12.22 -8.88
C THR A 174 1.03 -13.10 -8.84
N ALA A 175 -0.11 -12.54 -8.43
CA ALA A 175 -1.35 -13.28 -8.19
C ALA A 175 -1.98 -13.83 -9.48
N LEU A 176 -1.85 -13.09 -10.60
CA LEU A 176 -2.49 -13.39 -11.91
C LEU A 176 -1.50 -13.44 -13.09
N ASN A 177 -0.24 -13.78 -12.83
CA ASN A 177 0.79 -13.89 -13.86
C ASN A 177 0.92 -12.64 -14.74
N SER A 178 1.12 -11.49 -14.12
CA SER A 178 1.33 -10.21 -14.79
C SER A 178 0.20 -9.78 -15.73
N PRO A 179 -1.03 -9.58 -15.24
CA PRO A 179 -2.13 -9.07 -16.06
C PRO A 179 -1.84 -7.66 -16.56
N THR A 180 -2.51 -7.25 -17.62
CA THR A 180 -2.59 -5.82 -17.95
C THR A 180 -3.64 -5.17 -17.03
N ILE A 181 -3.28 -4.06 -16.39
CA ILE A 181 -4.17 -3.32 -15.50
C ILE A 181 -4.65 -2.06 -16.23
N VAL A 182 -5.95 -1.89 -16.33
CA VAL A 182 -6.59 -0.68 -16.85
C VAL A 182 -7.21 0.06 -15.68
N VAL A 183 -6.74 1.28 -15.43
CA VAL A 183 -7.28 2.15 -14.38
C VAL A 183 -8.24 3.14 -15.02
N LEU A 184 -9.50 3.07 -14.62
CA LEU A 184 -10.55 3.98 -15.06
C LEU A 184 -10.76 5.08 -14.02
N THR A 185 -10.75 6.33 -14.48
CA THR A 185 -11.03 7.51 -13.65
C THR A 185 -12.22 8.28 -14.23
N ASP A 186 -12.95 9.01 -13.36
CA ASP A 186 -14.13 9.77 -13.78
C ASP A 186 -13.73 11.04 -14.54
N ARG A 187 -12.72 11.77 -14.06
CA ARG A 187 -12.32 13.08 -14.58
C ARG A 187 -10.81 13.17 -14.81
N ASN A 188 -10.42 14.00 -15.77
CA ASN A 188 -9.01 14.23 -16.10
C ASN A 188 -8.18 14.71 -14.89
N ASP A 189 -8.71 15.63 -14.06
CA ASP A 189 -7.97 16.16 -12.88
C ASP A 189 -7.70 15.09 -11.81
N LEU A 190 -8.64 14.16 -11.60
CA LEU A 190 -8.47 13.02 -10.68
C LEU A 190 -7.57 11.95 -11.28
N ASP A 191 -7.63 11.79 -12.61
CA ASP A 191 -6.75 10.92 -13.38
C ASP A 191 -5.29 11.32 -13.16
N ASP A 192 -4.97 12.61 -13.27
CA ASP A 192 -3.61 13.12 -13.07
C ASP A 192 -3.08 12.84 -11.65
N GLN A 193 -3.88 13.03 -10.60
CA GLN A 193 -3.46 12.78 -9.22
C GLN A 193 -3.18 11.30 -8.96
N LEU A 194 -4.09 10.43 -9.40
CA LEU A 194 -3.92 8.98 -9.22
C LEU A 194 -2.76 8.45 -10.09
N TYR A 195 -2.67 8.92 -11.33
CA TYR A 195 -1.56 8.62 -12.23
C TYR A 195 -0.20 9.01 -11.62
N LEU A 196 -0.09 10.24 -11.10
CA LEU A 196 1.14 10.71 -10.46
C LEU A 196 1.50 9.85 -9.24
N GLN A 197 0.51 9.37 -8.46
CA GLN A 197 0.77 8.47 -7.35
C GLN A 197 1.36 7.14 -7.84
N PHE A 198 0.84 6.57 -8.92
CA PHE A 198 1.39 5.36 -9.53
C PHE A 198 2.78 5.62 -10.15
N ALA A 199 2.97 6.74 -10.81
CA ALA A 199 4.25 7.13 -11.40
C ALA A 199 5.37 7.27 -10.36
N LYS A 200 5.07 7.87 -9.20
CA LYS A 200 5.99 7.97 -8.05
C LYS A 200 6.37 6.60 -7.47
N CYS A 201 5.56 5.58 -7.68
CA CYS A 201 5.78 4.22 -7.19
C CYS A 201 6.25 3.26 -8.30
N SER A 202 6.76 3.76 -9.44
CA SER A 202 7.14 2.96 -10.61
C SER A 202 8.18 1.89 -10.29
N ASP A 203 9.14 2.17 -9.39
CA ASP A 203 10.16 1.20 -8.97
C ASP A 203 9.53 0.02 -8.23
N PHE A 204 8.59 0.28 -7.34
CA PHE A 204 7.84 -0.75 -6.63
C PHE A 204 6.97 -1.57 -7.57
N LEU A 205 6.29 -0.91 -8.51
CA LEU A 205 5.46 -1.54 -9.53
C LEU A 205 6.29 -2.23 -10.63
N ARG A 206 7.59 -1.94 -10.73
CA ARG A 206 8.52 -2.40 -11.78
C ARG A 206 8.05 -2.06 -13.20
N GLN A 207 7.27 -0.99 -13.32
CA GLN A 207 6.77 -0.49 -14.59
C GLN A 207 6.22 0.93 -14.44
N LYS A 208 6.27 1.68 -15.52
CA LYS A 208 5.71 3.02 -15.60
C LYS A 208 4.26 2.95 -16.09
N PRO A 209 3.33 3.68 -15.46
CA PRO A 209 1.97 3.82 -15.98
C PRO A 209 2.00 4.61 -17.31
N VAL A 210 1.01 4.37 -18.14
CA VAL A 210 0.86 5.05 -19.44
C VAL A 210 -0.58 5.58 -19.53
N HIS A 211 -0.74 6.83 -19.99
CA HIS A 211 -2.06 7.39 -20.33
C HIS A 211 -2.50 6.95 -21.72
N ALA A 212 -3.74 6.50 -21.85
CA ALA A 212 -4.40 6.37 -23.13
C ALA A 212 -5.04 7.73 -23.49
N GLU A 213 -4.57 8.34 -24.57
CA GLU A 213 -5.02 9.66 -25.04
C GLU A 213 -6.38 9.60 -25.72
N SER A 214 -6.70 8.47 -26.37
CA SER A 214 -7.97 8.19 -27.03
C SER A 214 -8.37 6.73 -26.87
N ARG A 215 -9.59 6.38 -27.32
CA ARG A 215 -10.04 4.98 -27.37
C ARG A 215 -9.19 4.13 -28.31
N GLU A 216 -8.82 4.68 -29.47
CA GLU A 216 -7.94 4.01 -30.45
C GLU A 216 -6.56 3.77 -29.85
N HIS A 217 -6.03 4.76 -29.12
CA HIS A 217 -4.76 4.60 -28.41
C HIS A 217 -4.87 3.51 -27.33
N LEU A 218 -5.96 3.47 -26.55
CA LEU A 218 -6.21 2.39 -25.59
C LEU A 218 -6.23 1.02 -26.28
N ARG A 219 -6.95 0.90 -27.41
CA ARG A 219 -6.99 -0.34 -28.21
C ARG A 219 -5.60 -0.76 -28.68
N SER A 220 -4.80 0.17 -29.18
CA SER A 220 -3.43 -0.08 -29.62
C SER A 220 -2.52 -0.52 -28.47
N LEU A 221 -2.61 0.10 -27.30
CA LEU A 221 -1.88 -0.27 -26.09
C LEU A 221 -2.24 -1.68 -25.60
N LEU A 222 -3.51 -2.07 -25.71
CA LEU A 222 -3.96 -3.42 -25.36
C LEU A 222 -3.53 -4.47 -26.39
N ALA A 223 -3.63 -4.16 -27.68
CA ALA A 223 -3.24 -5.05 -28.78
C ALA A 223 -1.72 -5.26 -28.84
N GLY A 224 -0.93 -4.21 -28.56
CA GLY A 224 0.53 -4.27 -28.56
C GLY A 224 1.16 -5.06 -27.40
N ARG A 225 0.36 -5.60 -26.47
CA ARG A 225 0.83 -6.30 -25.27
C ARG A 225 0.21 -7.68 -25.16
N LYS A 226 1.02 -8.66 -24.78
CA LYS A 226 0.52 -10.00 -24.40
C LYS A 226 0.24 -10.12 -22.90
N ALA A 227 0.95 -9.38 -22.07
CA ALA A 227 0.85 -9.35 -20.62
C ALA A 227 1.40 -8.03 -20.07
N ASN A 228 1.23 -7.81 -18.75
CA ASN A 228 1.76 -6.67 -18.04
C ASN A 228 1.22 -5.30 -18.53
N GLY A 229 1.64 -4.23 -17.89
CA GLY A 229 1.25 -2.85 -18.23
C GLY A 229 0.19 -2.28 -17.29
N ILE A 230 0.33 -1.00 -16.99
CA ILE A 230 -0.66 -0.22 -16.26
C ILE A 230 -1.07 0.93 -17.18
N ILE A 231 -2.33 0.96 -17.57
CA ILE A 231 -2.88 1.90 -18.54
C ILE A 231 -3.96 2.71 -17.86
N PHE A 232 -3.82 4.02 -17.86
CA PHE A 232 -4.82 4.97 -17.35
C PHE A 232 -5.70 5.47 -18.48
N THR A 233 -6.99 5.56 -18.22
CA THR A 233 -7.96 6.15 -19.16
C THR A 233 -9.19 6.64 -18.39
N THR A 234 -9.93 7.58 -18.98
CA THR A 234 -11.19 8.06 -18.40
C THR A 234 -12.36 7.16 -18.77
N MET A 235 -13.40 7.13 -17.93
CA MET A 235 -14.65 6.42 -18.19
C MET A 235 -15.23 6.81 -19.55
N GLN A 236 -15.18 8.10 -19.93
CA GLN A 236 -15.67 8.60 -21.19
C GLN A 236 -14.98 7.97 -22.39
N LYS A 237 -13.64 7.98 -22.43
CA LYS A 237 -12.84 7.36 -23.49
C LYS A 237 -13.04 5.83 -23.56
N PHE A 238 -13.26 5.21 -22.42
CA PHE A 238 -13.52 3.77 -22.35
C PHE A 238 -14.90 3.41 -22.97
N ALA A 239 -15.93 4.23 -22.71
CA ALA A 239 -17.33 3.97 -23.06
C ALA A 239 -17.79 4.56 -24.41
N GLU A 240 -16.92 5.21 -25.19
CA GLU A 240 -17.29 5.88 -26.47
C GLU A 240 -17.97 4.96 -27.50
N SER A 241 -17.81 3.66 -27.43
CA SER A 241 -18.39 2.68 -28.34
C SER A 241 -18.58 1.32 -27.67
N PHE A 242 -19.59 0.57 -28.09
CA PHE A 242 -19.86 -0.80 -27.62
C PHE A 242 -18.95 -1.87 -28.25
N GLU A 243 -18.06 -1.49 -29.17
CA GLU A 243 -17.13 -2.43 -29.77
C GLU A 243 -16.10 -2.95 -28.75
N CYS A 244 -15.78 -4.24 -28.81
CA CYS A 244 -14.81 -4.88 -27.96
C CYS A 244 -13.41 -4.25 -28.16
N LEU A 245 -12.77 -3.83 -27.05
CA LEU A 245 -11.44 -3.26 -27.06
C LEU A 245 -10.34 -4.31 -27.18
N SER A 246 -10.59 -5.51 -26.66
CA SER A 246 -9.63 -6.62 -26.66
C SER A 246 -10.33 -7.93 -26.32
N ASP A 247 -9.97 -9.02 -27.01
CA ASP A 247 -10.43 -10.38 -26.70
C ASP A 247 -9.60 -11.06 -25.59
N ARG A 248 -8.64 -10.37 -25.05
CA ARG A 248 -7.76 -10.88 -24.00
C ARG A 248 -8.51 -11.04 -22.70
N ARG A 249 -8.21 -12.13 -21.98
CA ARG A 249 -8.80 -12.45 -20.66
C ARG A 249 -7.89 -12.14 -19.47
N ASN A 250 -6.64 -11.75 -19.71
CA ASN A 250 -5.69 -11.36 -18.66
C ASN A 250 -5.62 -9.82 -18.49
N ILE A 251 -6.76 -9.19 -18.44
CA ILE A 251 -6.92 -7.76 -18.20
C ILE A 251 -7.72 -7.58 -16.90
N VAL A 252 -7.22 -6.76 -15.99
CA VAL A 252 -7.92 -6.35 -14.77
C VAL A 252 -8.29 -4.86 -14.91
N VAL A 253 -9.56 -4.56 -14.76
CA VAL A 253 -10.06 -3.18 -14.76
C VAL A 253 -10.29 -2.73 -13.33
N MET A 254 -9.69 -1.61 -12.95
CA MET A 254 -9.89 -0.92 -11.68
C MET A 254 -10.57 0.42 -11.94
N ALA A 255 -11.78 0.62 -11.45
CA ALA A 255 -12.46 1.90 -11.56
C ALA A 255 -12.35 2.67 -10.24
N ASP A 256 -11.82 3.89 -10.29
CA ASP A 256 -11.89 4.84 -9.18
C ASP A 256 -13.23 5.58 -9.23
N GLU A 257 -13.76 5.94 -8.06
CA GLU A 257 -15.05 6.65 -7.92
C GLU A 257 -16.23 5.95 -8.66
N ALA A 258 -16.28 4.63 -8.67
CA ALA A 258 -17.26 3.81 -9.40
C ALA A 258 -18.74 4.09 -9.06
N HIS A 259 -19.01 4.88 -8.00
CA HIS A 259 -20.37 5.30 -7.61
C HIS A 259 -20.91 6.48 -8.43
N ARG A 260 -20.08 7.07 -9.29
CA ARG A 260 -20.44 8.23 -10.14
C ARG A 260 -20.77 7.86 -11.59
N GLY A 261 -20.68 6.56 -11.90
CA GLY A 261 -20.96 6.02 -13.25
C GLY A 261 -22.34 5.39 -13.40
#